data_0b5d76aab9866e605f5fc0937bd7c61b
#
_entry.id   0b5d76aab9866e605f5fc0937bd7c61b
#
_cell.length_a   1.000
_cell.length_b   1.000
_cell.length_c   1.000
_cell.angle_alpha   90.00
_cell.angle_beta   90.00
_cell.angle_gamma   90.00
#
_symmetry.space_group_name_H-M   'P 1'
#
loop_
_entity.id
_entity.type
_entity.pdbx_description
1 polymer ?
#
loop_
_entity_poly.entity_id
_entity_poly.type
_entity_poly.pdbx_seq_one_letter_code
_entity_poly.pdbx_strand_id
1 'polypeptide(L)'
;MKLLGWLFTKVTYTCTFCEAVQRIPLRRVHVFEKFHCLVEGQPVLIRCPRCHQGVQCPSPYRSHTGRLVVTDPDNLPKNAFLHDFY
;
A
#
# COMPACT_ATOMS: atom_id res chain seq x y z
N MET A 1 -18.36 16.14 4.19
CA MET A 1 -17.11 16.70 3.67
C MET A 1 -15.95 15.75 3.86
N LYS A 2 -15.70 15.30 5.07
CA LYS A 2 -14.60 14.38 5.33
C LYS A 2 -14.80 13.01 4.66
N LEU A 3 -16.05 12.56 4.54
CA LEU A 3 -16.35 11.30 3.85
C LEU A 3 -15.99 11.36 2.37
N LEU A 4 -16.28 12.47 1.71
CA LEU A 4 -15.93 12.64 0.30
C LEU A 4 -14.41 12.68 0.13
N GLY A 5 -13.69 13.39 1.03
CA GLY A 5 -12.24 13.41 1.01
C GLY A 5 -11.66 12.01 1.17
N TRP A 6 -12.22 11.20 2.09
CA TRP A 6 -11.78 9.83 2.28
C TRP A 6 -11.99 8.98 1.02
N LEU A 7 -13.14 9.11 0.36
CA LEU A 7 -13.45 8.35 -0.86
C LEU A 7 -12.50 8.67 -2.01
N PHE A 8 -12.02 9.91 -2.09
CA PHE A 8 -11.13 10.34 -3.16
C PHE A 8 -9.66 10.33 -2.78
N THR A 9 -9.34 9.99 -1.52
CA THR A 9 -7.96 9.88 -1.09
C THR A 9 -7.30 8.68 -1.77
N LYS A 10 -6.12 8.90 -2.33
CA LYS A 10 -5.35 7.86 -3.00
C LYS A 10 -3.97 7.73 -2.38
N VAL A 11 -3.49 6.49 -2.32
CA VAL A 11 -2.14 6.19 -1.85
C VAL A 11 -1.27 6.01 -3.08
N THR A 12 -0.13 6.71 -3.11
CA THR A 12 0.82 6.60 -4.22
C THR A 12 1.76 5.43 -3.95
N TYR A 13 1.80 4.48 -4.87
CA TYR A 13 2.69 3.33 -4.81
C TYR A 13 3.80 3.49 -5.83
N THR A 14 5.04 3.33 -5.39
CA THR A 14 6.22 3.47 -6.24
C THR A 14 7.05 2.19 -6.19
N CYS A 15 7.37 1.65 -7.37
CA CYS A 15 8.18 0.44 -7.46
C CYS A 15 9.63 0.75 -7.07
N THR A 16 10.22 -0.14 -6.25
CA THR A 16 11.61 0.00 -5.82
C THR A 16 12.60 -0.38 -6.91
N PHE A 17 12.15 -1.06 -7.96
CA PHE A 17 13.02 -1.55 -9.03
C PHE A 17 12.91 -0.72 -10.30
N CYS A 18 11.71 -0.59 -10.87
CA CYS A 18 11.51 0.11 -12.14
C CYS A 18 10.94 1.52 -11.99
N GLU A 19 10.69 1.95 -10.76
CA GLU A 19 10.15 3.28 -10.43
C GLU A 19 8.75 3.54 -10.99
N ALA A 20 8.05 2.50 -11.43
CA ALA A 20 6.67 2.65 -11.87
C ALA A 20 5.79 3.13 -10.71
N VAL A 21 4.91 4.07 -11.02
CA VAL A 21 4.04 4.71 -10.02
C VAL A 21 2.59 4.39 -10.37
N GLN A 22 1.81 4.04 -9.35
CA GLN A 22 0.37 3.95 -9.49
C GLN A 22 -0.32 4.52 -8.25
N ARG A 23 -1.55 4.94 -8.42
CA ARG A 23 -2.34 5.49 -7.32
C ARG A 23 -3.51 4.57 -7.05
N ILE A 24 -3.64 4.15 -5.81
CA ILE A 24 -4.67 3.21 -5.38
C ILE A 24 -5.58 3.92 -4.38
N PRO A 25 -6.90 3.86 -4.55
CA PRO A 25 -7.81 4.46 -3.58
C PRO A 25 -7.58 3.89 -2.18
N LEU A 26 -7.57 4.76 -1.18
CA LEU A 26 -7.34 4.35 0.21
C LEU A 26 -8.31 3.27 0.66
N ARG A 27 -9.56 3.33 0.22
CA ARG A 27 -10.56 2.31 0.55
C ARG A 27 -10.16 0.92 0.08
N ARG A 28 -9.44 0.82 -1.05
CA ARG A 28 -8.94 -0.45 -1.58
C ARG A 28 -7.81 -0.98 -0.72
N VAL A 29 -6.96 -0.10 -0.26
CA VAL A 29 -5.88 -0.46 0.67
C VAL A 29 -6.48 -1.02 1.96
N HIS A 30 -7.54 -0.39 2.48
CA HIS A 30 -8.23 -0.87 3.68
C HIS A 30 -8.87 -2.24 3.45
N VAL A 31 -9.38 -2.51 2.26
CA VAL A 31 -9.93 -3.83 1.91
C VAL A 31 -8.83 -4.89 1.96
N PHE A 32 -7.65 -4.61 1.40
CA PHE A 32 -6.54 -5.55 1.48
C PHE A 32 -6.12 -5.83 2.93
N GLU A 33 -6.07 -4.80 3.76
CA GLU A 33 -5.76 -4.98 5.18
C GLU A 33 -6.71 -5.95 5.86
N LYS A 34 -8.01 -5.79 5.60
CA LYS A 34 -9.05 -6.61 6.22
C LYS A 34 -9.04 -8.04 5.70
N PHE A 35 -8.89 -8.21 4.38
CA PHE A 35 -8.94 -9.53 3.76
C PHE A 35 -7.75 -10.40 4.15
N HIS A 36 -6.58 -9.81 4.30
CA HIS A 36 -5.36 -10.57 4.56
C HIS A 36 -4.97 -10.56 6.03
N CYS A 37 -5.80 -10.02 6.89
CA CYS A 37 -5.59 -10.00 8.35
C CYS A 37 -4.19 -9.51 8.72
N LEU A 38 -3.75 -8.45 8.07
CA LEU A 38 -2.42 -7.92 8.30
C LEU A 38 -2.28 -7.41 9.74
N VAL A 39 -1.09 -7.59 10.29
CA VAL A 39 -0.77 -7.04 11.61
C VAL A 39 -0.85 -5.52 11.55
N GLU A 40 -1.42 -4.93 12.61
CA GLU A 40 -1.57 -3.48 12.71
C GLU A 40 -0.24 -2.77 12.53
N GLY A 41 -0.23 -1.77 11.67
CA GLY A 41 0.98 -0.98 11.39
C GLY A 41 1.84 -1.51 10.26
N GLN A 42 1.53 -2.71 9.74
CA GLN A 42 2.24 -3.21 8.56
C GLN A 42 1.68 -2.60 7.29
N PRO A 43 2.55 -2.19 6.34
CA PRO A 43 2.07 -1.66 5.08
C PRO A 43 1.50 -2.74 4.17
N VAL A 44 0.55 -2.35 3.34
CA VAL A 44 0.08 -3.19 2.23
C VAL A 44 1.08 -3.00 1.09
N LEU A 45 1.87 -4.03 0.81
CA LEU A 45 2.87 -4.00 -0.26
C LEU A 45 2.32 -4.71 -1.49
N ILE A 46 2.66 -4.22 -2.66
CA ILE A 46 2.11 -4.72 -3.92
C ILE A 46 3.25 -5.14 -4.83
N ARG A 47 3.11 -6.31 -5.46
CA ARG A 47 4.03 -6.71 -6.51
C ARG A 47 3.84 -5.78 -7.70
N CYS A 48 4.95 -5.25 -8.23
CA CYS A 48 4.86 -4.34 -9.35
C CYS A 48 4.25 -5.06 -10.56
N PRO A 49 3.11 -4.59 -11.09
CA PRO A 49 2.48 -5.22 -12.25
C PRO A 49 3.23 -4.95 -13.55
N ARG A 50 4.17 -4.02 -13.54
CA ARG A 50 4.90 -3.64 -14.73
C ARG A 50 6.17 -4.45 -14.93
N CYS A 51 7.01 -4.57 -13.90
CA CYS A 51 8.27 -5.31 -14.00
C CYS A 51 8.22 -6.69 -13.36
N HIS A 52 7.24 -6.96 -12.52
CA HIS A 52 7.05 -8.22 -11.78
C HIS A 52 8.21 -8.61 -10.87
N GLN A 53 9.21 -7.75 -10.70
CA GLN A 53 10.39 -8.03 -9.89
C GLN A 53 10.49 -7.12 -8.67
N GLY A 54 9.99 -5.88 -8.79
CA GLY A 54 10.05 -4.93 -7.71
C GLY A 54 8.83 -4.97 -6.80
N VAL A 55 8.96 -4.32 -5.66
CA VAL A 55 7.88 -4.13 -4.70
C VAL A 55 7.42 -2.70 -4.79
N GLN A 56 6.12 -2.49 -4.94
CA GLN A 56 5.56 -1.14 -4.87
C GLN A 56 5.28 -0.80 -3.42
N CYS A 57 5.93 0.27 -2.95
CA CYS A 57 5.81 0.76 -1.59
C CYS A 57 4.86 1.95 -1.55
N PRO A 58 3.92 1.97 -0.59
CA PRO A 58 2.96 3.05 -0.48
C PRO A 58 3.58 4.31 0.14
N SER A 59 3.07 5.47 -0.25
CA SER A 59 3.28 6.69 0.51
C SER A 59 2.61 6.55 1.88
N PRO A 60 2.97 7.37 2.88
CA PRO A 60 2.35 7.28 4.20
C PRO A 60 0.82 7.40 4.09
N TYR A 61 0.12 6.50 4.78
CA TYR A 61 -1.34 6.49 4.78
C TYR A 61 -1.85 6.04 6.15
N ARG A 62 -3.13 6.25 6.39
CA ARG A 62 -3.76 5.78 7.62
C ARG A 62 -4.45 4.44 7.36
N SER A 63 -4.19 3.49 8.27
CA SER A 63 -4.83 2.17 8.22
C SER A 63 -6.34 2.30 8.48
N HIS A 64 -7.06 1.19 8.30
CA HIS A 64 -8.50 1.17 8.58
C HIS A 64 -8.83 1.45 10.04
N THR A 65 -7.88 1.32 10.93
CA THR A 65 -8.03 1.64 12.36
C THR A 65 -7.57 3.04 12.71
N GLY A 66 -7.06 3.80 11.72
CA GLY A 66 -6.61 5.18 11.91
C GLY A 66 -5.15 5.33 12.26
N ARG A 67 -4.38 4.24 12.35
CA ARG A 67 -2.95 4.30 12.65
C ARG A 67 -2.16 4.73 11.42
N LEU A 68 -1.19 5.62 11.61
CA LEU A 68 -0.32 6.04 10.51
C LEU A 68 0.64 4.91 10.13
N VAL A 69 0.63 4.55 8.86
CA VAL A 69 1.52 3.52 8.31
C VAL A 69 2.56 4.21 7.43
N VAL A 70 3.84 4.01 7.78
CA VAL A 70 4.96 4.56 7.03
C VAL A 70 5.83 3.39 6.58
N THR A 71 6.17 3.38 5.29
CA THR A 71 7.00 2.33 4.70
C THR A 71 8.36 2.88 4.35
N ASP A 72 9.41 2.19 4.81
CA ASP A 72 10.79 2.51 4.43
C ASP A 72 11.22 1.51 3.35
N PRO A 73 11.41 1.97 2.10
CA PRO A 73 11.79 1.07 1.00
C PRO A 73 13.17 0.44 1.19
N ASP A 74 14.01 1.02 2.03
CA ASP A 74 15.34 0.48 2.29
C ASP A 74 15.35 -0.59 3.39
N ASN A 75 14.26 -0.70 4.15
CA ASN A 75 14.14 -1.62 5.28
C ASN A 75 12.85 -2.44 5.21
N LEU A 76 12.56 -3.00 4.03
CA LEU A 76 11.36 -3.81 3.87
C LEU A 76 11.48 -5.13 4.65
N PRO A 77 10.37 -5.61 5.25
CA PRO A 77 10.38 -6.93 5.91
C PRO A 77 10.71 -8.02 4.90
N LYS A 78 11.58 -8.96 5.30
CA LYS A 78 12.00 -10.05 4.40
C LYS A 78 10.87 -10.98 4.04
N ASN A 79 9.90 -11.15 4.94
CA ASN A 79 8.76 -12.06 4.74
C ASN A 79 7.47 -11.28 4.47
N ALA A 80 7.58 -10.10 3.88
CA ALA A 80 6.40 -9.31 3.57
C ALA A 80 5.52 -10.00 2.54
N PHE A 81 4.21 -10.03 2.81
CA PHE A 81 3.25 -10.54 1.84
C PHE A 81 3.06 -9.51 0.74
N LEU A 82 3.19 -9.94 -0.51
CA LEU A 82 2.99 -9.07 -1.66
C LEU A 82 1.61 -9.36 -2.26
N HIS A 83 0.82 -8.30 -2.37
CA HIS A 83 -0.51 -8.40 -2.98
C HIS A 83 -0.39 -8.21 -4.48
N ASP A 84 -1.14 -8.97 -5.25
CA ASP A 84 -1.28 -8.75 -6.68
C ASP A 84 -2.48 -7.84 -6.89
N PHE A 85 -2.24 -6.70 -7.52
CA PHE A 85 -3.27 -5.71 -7.76
C PHE A 85 -3.47 -5.51 -9.26
N TYR A 86 -4.64 -5.87 -9.73
CA TYR A 86 -5.04 -5.74 -11.14
C TYR A 86 -6.32 -4.93 -11.29
#